data_855de9ae3028b3452113551ceacf9a9e
#
_entry.id   855de9ae3028b3452113551ceacf9a9e
#
_cell.length_a   1.000
_cell.length_b   1.000
_cell.length_c   1.000
_cell.angle_alpha   90.00
_cell.angle_beta   90.00
_cell.angle_gamma   90.00
#
_symmetry.space_group_name_H-M   'P 1'
#
loop_
_entity.id
_entity.type
_entity.pdbx_description
1 polymer ?
#
loop_
_entity_poly.entity_id
_entity_poly.type
_entity_poly.pdbx_seq_one_letter_code
_entity_poly.pdbx_strand_id
1 'polypeptide(L)'
;GSRASNGVVLITTRKGKSGAPRVTFEASFANENVERMIEYLDATQAVTIMRDRWASGPSPEKLYLDGYAYSSGNTDASKFSTRYLRDGESIPAGWKSVADPLDPSKTLIFEDNDWASTCFKNALWQNYYVGIEGGTEKLSYVGSIGYMKDSGVGVGTAFDRFNARTNVTAKIRENLTFSSNIDYS
;
A
#
# COMPACT_ATOMS: atom_id res chain seq x y z
N GLY A 1 -24.11 -21.35 31.13
CA GLY A 1 -23.41 -20.74 32.24
C GLY A 1 -23.14 -19.27 31.97
N SER A 2 -22.82 -18.51 32.99
CA SER A 2 -22.65 -17.05 32.98
C SER A 2 -21.59 -16.46 32.01
N ARG A 3 -20.79 -17.29 31.37
CA ARG A 3 -19.78 -16.87 30.39
C ARG A 3 -20.29 -16.73 28.97
N ALA A 4 -21.52 -17.07 28.69
CA ALA A 4 -22.12 -17.04 27.36
C ALA A 4 -23.24 -15.99 27.22
N SER A 5 -23.29 -14.99 28.10
CA SER A 5 -24.33 -13.95 28.06
C SER A 5 -24.34 -13.11 26.78
N ASN A 6 -23.21 -13.06 26.06
CA ASN A 6 -23.09 -12.31 24.80
C ASN A 6 -23.15 -13.19 23.55
N GLY A 7 -23.62 -14.44 23.67
CA GLY A 7 -23.70 -15.39 22.57
C GLY A 7 -22.43 -16.25 22.43
N VAL A 8 -22.56 -17.33 21.67
CA VAL A 8 -21.46 -18.26 21.35
C VAL A 8 -21.35 -18.38 19.84
N VAL A 9 -20.16 -18.17 19.30
CA VAL A 9 -19.85 -18.47 17.90
C VAL A 9 -19.17 -19.83 17.85
N LEU A 10 -19.83 -20.83 17.28
CA LEU A 10 -19.28 -22.15 17.07
C LEU A 10 -18.74 -22.24 15.63
N ILE A 11 -17.41 -22.33 15.49
CA ILE A 11 -16.76 -22.56 14.19
C ILE A 11 -16.48 -24.05 14.06
N THR A 12 -17.15 -24.70 13.10
CA THR A 12 -16.89 -26.11 12.75
C THR A 12 -16.05 -26.15 11.50
N THR A 13 -14.83 -26.68 11.58
CA THR A 13 -13.96 -26.86 10.41
C THR A 13 -14.46 -27.99 9.53
N ARG A 14 -14.12 -27.90 8.25
CA ARG A 14 -14.47 -28.94 7.26
C ARG A 14 -13.82 -30.26 7.65
N LYS A 15 -14.59 -31.33 7.67
CA LYS A 15 -14.12 -32.69 7.90
C LYS A 15 -14.02 -33.42 6.58
N GLY A 16 -13.03 -34.33 6.48
CA GLY A 16 -12.91 -35.22 5.34
C GLY A 16 -14.15 -36.12 5.19
N LYS A 17 -14.52 -36.38 3.96
CA LYS A 17 -15.61 -37.30 3.64
C LYS A 17 -15.03 -38.63 3.13
N SER A 18 -15.74 -39.74 3.39
CA SER A 18 -15.44 -41.01 2.76
C SER A 18 -15.60 -40.88 1.25
N GLY A 19 -14.64 -41.38 0.48
CA GLY A 19 -14.63 -41.32 -0.97
C GLY A 19 -13.20 -41.30 -1.54
N ALA A 20 -13.12 -41.34 -2.86
CA ALA A 20 -11.85 -41.19 -3.56
C ALA A 20 -11.17 -39.85 -3.23
N PRO A 21 -9.84 -39.81 -3.19
CA PRO A 21 -9.10 -38.58 -2.98
C PRO A 21 -9.47 -37.52 -4.01
N ARG A 22 -9.77 -36.31 -3.52
CA ARG A 22 -10.02 -35.14 -4.35
C ARG A 22 -8.97 -34.07 -4.06
N VAL A 23 -8.30 -33.62 -5.11
CA VAL A 23 -7.36 -32.51 -5.04
C VAL A 23 -8.04 -31.28 -5.61
N THR A 24 -7.91 -30.17 -4.92
CA THR A 24 -8.39 -28.85 -5.35
C THR A 24 -7.19 -27.92 -5.46
N PHE A 25 -7.10 -27.19 -6.56
CA PHE A 25 -6.14 -26.13 -6.77
C PHE A 25 -6.91 -24.85 -7.12
N GLU A 26 -6.59 -23.76 -6.45
CA GLU A 26 -7.15 -22.44 -6.71
C GLU A 26 -6.02 -21.44 -6.78
N ALA A 27 -6.07 -20.56 -7.78
CA ALA A 27 -5.19 -19.42 -7.90
C ALA A 27 -6.03 -18.17 -8.22
N SER A 28 -5.79 -17.11 -7.48
CA SER A 28 -6.49 -15.84 -7.65
C SER A 28 -5.48 -14.71 -7.74
N PHE A 29 -5.75 -13.77 -8.64
CA PHE A 29 -4.91 -12.60 -8.87
C PHE A 29 -5.79 -11.37 -8.90
N ALA A 30 -5.32 -10.30 -8.28
CA ALA A 30 -5.96 -9.00 -8.37
C ALA A 30 -4.89 -7.92 -8.58
N ASN A 31 -5.20 -6.97 -9.46
CA ASN A 31 -4.41 -5.75 -9.61
C ASN A 31 -5.05 -4.68 -8.73
N GLU A 32 -4.28 -4.11 -7.84
CA GLU A 32 -4.71 -3.12 -6.88
C GLU A 32 -4.14 -1.75 -7.25
N ASN A 33 -5.01 -0.76 -7.30
CA ASN A 33 -4.67 0.62 -7.57
C ASN A 33 -5.30 1.51 -6.51
N VAL A 34 -4.71 2.66 -6.29
CA VAL A 34 -5.35 3.70 -5.47
C VAL A 34 -6.53 4.26 -6.26
N GLU A 35 -7.75 3.95 -5.85
CA GLU A 35 -8.98 4.31 -6.57
C GLU A 35 -9.24 5.82 -6.56
N ARG A 36 -8.93 6.48 -5.46
CA ARG A 36 -9.12 7.91 -5.30
C ARG A 36 -7.96 8.53 -4.54
N MET A 37 -7.26 9.42 -5.22
CA MET A 37 -6.28 10.29 -4.60
C MET A 37 -6.88 11.68 -4.40
N ILE A 38 -6.47 12.35 -3.33
CA ILE A 38 -6.73 13.77 -3.17
C ILE A 38 -5.98 14.49 -4.28
N GLU A 39 -6.66 15.33 -5.05
CA GLU A 39 -6.00 16.23 -5.98
C GLU A 39 -5.22 17.28 -5.19
N TYR A 40 -3.92 17.14 -5.22
CA TYR A 40 -3.03 18.15 -4.67
C TYR A 40 -2.80 19.27 -5.68
N LEU A 41 -2.45 20.43 -5.19
CA LEU A 41 -1.96 21.49 -6.06
C LEU A 41 -0.73 20.99 -6.83
N ASP A 42 -0.66 21.27 -8.11
CA ASP A 42 0.60 21.11 -8.84
C ASP A 42 1.64 22.13 -8.36
N ALA A 43 2.90 21.92 -8.72
CA ALA A 43 3.97 22.78 -8.24
C ALA A 43 3.77 24.24 -8.70
N THR A 44 3.22 24.49 -9.89
CA THR A 44 2.95 25.84 -10.40
C THR A 44 1.89 26.55 -9.56
N GLN A 45 0.79 25.87 -9.27
CA GLN A 45 -0.28 26.39 -8.42
C GLN A 45 0.24 26.65 -6.99
N ALA A 46 1.00 25.69 -6.44
CA ALA A 46 1.57 25.82 -5.11
C ALA A 46 2.52 27.02 -5.02
N VAL A 47 3.44 27.20 -5.97
CA VAL A 47 4.37 28.33 -6.02
C VAL A 47 3.60 29.65 -6.11
N THR A 48 2.61 29.75 -6.99
CA THR A 48 1.81 30.96 -7.19
C THR A 48 1.07 31.37 -5.91
N ILE A 49 0.35 30.41 -5.29
CA ILE A 49 -0.39 30.68 -4.05
C ILE A 49 0.56 31.08 -2.91
N MET A 50 1.70 30.41 -2.81
CA MET A 50 2.67 30.74 -1.76
C MET A 50 3.27 32.14 -1.97
N ARG A 51 3.52 32.55 -3.21
CA ARG A 51 3.96 33.93 -3.53
C ARG A 51 2.94 34.95 -3.08
N ASP A 52 1.67 34.77 -3.42
CA ASP A 52 0.59 35.70 -3.03
C ASP A 52 0.44 35.75 -1.52
N ARG A 53 0.53 34.62 -0.84
CA ARG A 53 0.44 34.53 0.61
C ARG A 53 1.57 35.29 1.31
N TRP A 54 2.80 35.15 0.80
CA TRP A 54 3.95 35.86 1.36
C TRP A 54 3.88 37.36 1.09
N ALA A 55 3.38 37.80 -0.07
CA ALA A 55 3.18 39.21 -0.39
C ALA A 55 2.22 39.90 0.59
N SER A 56 1.22 39.15 1.04
CA SER A 56 0.22 39.62 2.01
C SER A 56 0.67 39.45 3.47
N GLY A 57 1.85 38.88 3.69
CA GLY A 57 2.39 38.56 5.01
C GLY A 57 3.12 39.69 5.71
N PRO A 58 3.61 39.47 6.93
CA PRO A 58 4.29 40.46 7.75
C PRO A 58 5.71 40.85 7.26
N SER A 59 6.26 40.10 6.29
CA SER A 59 7.62 40.30 5.79
C SER A 59 7.67 40.19 4.25
N PRO A 60 6.96 41.05 3.51
CA PRO A 60 6.91 40.98 2.05
C PRO A 60 8.27 41.22 1.38
N GLU A 61 9.20 41.88 2.04
CA GLU A 61 10.57 42.11 1.54
C GLU A 61 11.34 40.80 1.31
N LYS A 62 10.97 39.75 1.99
CA LYS A 62 11.61 38.42 1.85
C LYS A 62 11.27 37.70 0.56
N LEU A 63 10.26 38.16 -0.18
CA LEU A 63 9.90 37.61 -1.51
C LEU A 63 11.01 37.79 -2.55
N TYR A 64 11.89 38.71 -2.37
CA TYR A 64 12.97 39.02 -3.31
C TYR A 64 14.24 38.19 -3.05
N LEU A 65 14.25 37.40 -1.98
CA LEU A 65 15.36 36.54 -1.67
C LEU A 65 15.22 35.22 -2.43
N ASP A 66 16.29 34.81 -3.12
CA ASP A 66 16.35 33.50 -3.78
C ASP A 66 15.98 32.38 -2.80
N GLY A 67 15.09 31.50 -3.23
CA GLY A 67 14.67 30.32 -2.48
C GLY A 67 13.80 30.59 -1.25
N TYR A 68 13.51 31.84 -0.93
CA TYR A 68 12.80 32.18 0.31
C TYR A 68 11.33 31.76 0.30
N ALA A 69 10.72 31.53 -0.86
CA ALA A 69 9.32 31.10 -0.94
C ALA A 69 9.05 29.78 -0.19
N TYR A 70 10.07 28.98 0.09
CA TYR A 70 9.90 27.63 0.67
C TYR A 70 10.77 27.30 1.86
N SER A 71 11.84 28.01 2.14
CA SER A 71 12.72 27.62 3.24
C SER A 71 13.28 28.81 3.98
N SER A 72 12.58 29.20 5.04
CA SER A 72 13.16 30.11 6.00
C SER A 72 14.40 29.46 6.63
N GLY A 73 15.54 30.12 6.51
CA GLY A 73 16.78 29.69 7.16
C GLY A 73 17.74 28.83 6.35
N ASN A 74 17.41 28.43 5.15
CA ASN A 74 18.37 27.81 4.25
C ASN A 74 19.09 28.90 3.44
N THR A 75 20.38 29.09 3.66
CA THR A 75 21.22 30.08 2.96
C THR A 75 22.00 29.46 1.79
N ASP A 76 21.92 28.17 1.60
CA ASP A 76 22.61 27.47 0.51
C ASP A 76 21.71 27.41 -0.72
N ALA A 77 21.95 28.27 -1.68
CA ALA A 77 21.18 28.37 -2.93
C ALA A 77 21.15 27.06 -3.75
N SER A 78 22.11 26.16 -3.57
CA SER A 78 22.15 24.86 -4.27
C SER A 78 21.08 23.89 -3.76
N LYS A 79 20.49 24.17 -2.60
CA LYS A 79 19.44 23.37 -1.97
C LYS A 79 18.03 23.90 -2.16
N PHE A 80 17.89 24.97 -2.92
CA PHE A 80 16.59 25.56 -3.18
C PHE A 80 15.88 24.83 -4.33
N SER A 81 14.74 24.30 -4.04
CA SER A 81 13.81 23.73 -5.03
C SER A 81 12.95 24.79 -5.73
N THR A 82 13.09 26.06 -5.36
CA THR A 82 12.39 27.21 -5.97
C THR A 82 13.30 28.43 -5.90
N ARG A 83 13.53 29.09 -7.02
CA ARG A 83 14.34 30.32 -7.11
C ARG A 83 14.07 31.10 -8.39
N TYR A 84 14.62 32.27 -8.51
CA TYR A 84 14.63 33.00 -9.78
C TYR A 84 15.62 32.39 -10.77
N LEU A 85 15.21 32.40 -12.05
CA LEU A 85 16.11 32.14 -13.17
C LEU A 85 17.09 33.31 -13.28
N ARG A 86 18.38 33.01 -13.37
CA ARG A 86 19.45 33.99 -13.51
C ARG A 86 19.66 34.36 -14.99
N ASP A 87 20.21 35.54 -15.22
CA ASP A 87 20.54 35.98 -16.57
C ASP A 87 21.53 35.01 -17.25
N GLY A 88 21.19 34.57 -18.46
CA GLY A 88 21.99 33.63 -19.23
C GLY A 88 21.93 32.18 -18.75
N GLU A 89 21.15 31.88 -17.73
CA GLU A 89 20.95 30.51 -17.25
C GLU A 89 19.87 29.79 -18.05
N SER A 90 20.06 28.49 -18.32
CA SER A 90 19.02 27.61 -18.83
C SER A 90 18.28 26.91 -17.67
N ILE A 91 16.98 26.67 -17.89
CA ILE A 91 16.17 25.92 -16.90
C ILE A 91 16.73 24.51 -16.75
N PRO A 92 17.05 24.06 -15.53
CA PRO A 92 17.56 22.72 -15.31
C PRO A 92 16.61 21.63 -15.79
N ALA A 93 17.13 20.49 -16.20
CA ALA A 93 16.32 19.37 -16.66
C ALA A 93 15.36 18.90 -15.55
N GLY A 94 14.07 18.72 -15.90
CA GLY A 94 13.03 18.32 -14.96
C GLY A 94 12.42 19.47 -14.13
N TRP A 95 12.95 20.68 -14.25
CA TRP A 95 12.38 21.86 -13.61
C TRP A 95 11.32 22.51 -14.49
N LYS A 96 10.34 23.14 -13.86
CA LYS A 96 9.33 23.99 -14.49
C LYS A 96 9.62 25.47 -14.26
N SER A 97 8.94 26.31 -15.00
CA SER A 97 9.05 27.75 -14.87
C SER A 97 7.68 28.42 -14.98
N VAL A 98 7.56 29.56 -14.31
CA VAL A 98 6.41 30.47 -14.41
C VAL A 98 6.90 31.91 -14.24
N ALA A 99 6.25 32.86 -14.91
CA ALA A 99 6.48 34.28 -14.60
C ALA A 99 6.05 34.55 -13.16
N ASP A 100 6.86 35.32 -12.42
CA ASP A 100 6.48 35.68 -11.05
C ASP A 100 5.18 36.50 -11.06
N PRO A 101 4.10 36.04 -10.42
CA PRO A 101 2.84 36.80 -10.39
C PRO A 101 2.96 38.18 -9.76
N LEU A 102 3.98 38.42 -8.94
CA LEU A 102 4.24 39.70 -8.27
C LEU A 102 5.20 40.61 -9.06
N ASP A 103 6.05 40.07 -9.89
CA ASP A 103 6.98 40.78 -10.76
C ASP A 103 7.13 40.02 -12.10
N PRO A 104 6.26 40.23 -13.09
CA PRO A 104 6.27 39.51 -14.33
C PRO A 104 7.55 39.67 -15.16
N SER A 105 8.45 40.58 -14.80
CA SER A 105 9.77 40.71 -15.42
C SER A 105 10.74 39.59 -15.02
N LYS A 106 10.43 38.85 -13.95
CA LYS A 106 11.22 37.76 -13.39
C LYS A 106 10.57 36.40 -13.66
N THR A 107 11.40 35.40 -13.83
CA THR A 107 10.96 34.02 -14.00
C THR A 107 11.33 33.20 -12.79
N LEU A 108 10.34 32.58 -12.17
CA LEU A 108 10.54 31.56 -11.14
C LEU A 108 10.78 30.19 -11.80
N ILE A 109 11.75 29.47 -11.30
CA ILE A 109 12.00 28.08 -11.65
C ILE A 109 11.91 27.18 -10.42
N PHE A 110 11.37 25.99 -10.58
CA PHE A 110 11.11 25.08 -9.46
C PHE A 110 11.06 23.62 -9.91
N GLU A 111 11.35 22.72 -8.97
CA GLU A 111 11.14 21.28 -9.16
C GLU A 111 9.65 20.96 -9.07
N ASP A 112 9.22 20.06 -9.95
CA ASP A 112 7.87 19.51 -9.93
C ASP A 112 7.95 18.01 -9.59
N ASN A 113 7.68 17.69 -8.33
CA ASN A 113 7.74 16.34 -7.82
C ASN A 113 6.32 15.77 -7.66
N ASP A 114 6.02 14.74 -8.42
CA ASP A 114 4.80 13.96 -8.21
C ASP A 114 4.95 13.04 -6.99
N TRP A 115 4.57 13.57 -5.84
CA TRP A 115 4.60 12.82 -4.58
C TRP A 115 3.65 11.63 -4.58
N ALA A 116 2.59 11.70 -5.35
CA ALA A 116 1.62 10.63 -5.45
C ALA A 116 2.25 9.40 -6.10
N SER A 117 2.90 9.56 -7.24
CA SER A 117 3.62 8.46 -7.91
C SER A 117 4.84 7.98 -7.13
N THR A 118 5.41 8.84 -6.26
CA THR A 118 6.52 8.46 -5.37
C THR A 118 6.05 7.61 -4.20
N CYS A 119 4.85 7.89 -3.65
CA CYS A 119 4.32 7.20 -2.48
C CYS A 119 3.47 5.98 -2.82
N PHE A 120 2.87 5.94 -4.01
CA PHE A 120 1.94 4.89 -4.42
C PHE A 120 2.37 4.24 -5.73
N LYS A 121 2.04 2.97 -5.84
CA LYS A 121 2.29 2.15 -7.05
C LYS A 121 1.11 1.22 -7.27
N ASN A 122 1.00 0.69 -8.48
CA ASN A 122 0.14 -0.45 -8.72
C ASN A 122 0.69 -1.67 -8.00
N ALA A 123 -0.17 -2.41 -7.33
CA ALA A 123 0.18 -3.60 -6.57
C ALA A 123 -0.48 -4.84 -7.16
N LEU A 124 0.15 -5.97 -6.97
CA LEU A 124 -0.35 -7.27 -7.36
C LEU A 124 -0.63 -8.09 -6.10
N TRP A 125 -1.90 -8.41 -5.90
CA TRP A 125 -2.34 -9.38 -4.93
C TRP A 125 -2.43 -10.76 -5.59
N GLN A 126 -1.92 -11.79 -4.89
CA GLN A 126 -1.87 -13.17 -5.37
C GLN A 126 -2.29 -14.09 -4.24
N ASN A 127 -3.10 -15.09 -4.53
CA ASN A 127 -3.48 -16.10 -3.57
C ASN A 127 -3.49 -17.47 -4.24
N TYR A 128 -2.82 -18.43 -3.62
CA TYR A 128 -2.70 -19.80 -4.08
C TYR A 128 -3.20 -20.73 -2.99
N TYR A 129 -3.98 -21.69 -3.37
CA TYR A 129 -4.53 -22.70 -2.47
C TYR A 129 -4.44 -24.08 -3.10
N VAL A 130 -3.96 -25.03 -2.32
CA VAL A 130 -3.97 -26.44 -2.65
C VAL A 130 -4.65 -27.19 -1.52
N GLY A 131 -5.65 -27.98 -1.83
CA GLY A 131 -6.36 -28.82 -0.87
C GLY A 131 -6.44 -30.26 -1.33
N ILE A 132 -6.38 -31.18 -0.40
CA ILE A 132 -6.66 -32.59 -0.60
C ILE A 132 -7.66 -33.06 0.43
N GLU A 133 -8.67 -33.77 0.01
CA GLU A 133 -9.63 -34.42 0.90
C GLU A 133 -9.93 -35.84 0.42
N GLY A 134 -10.22 -36.74 1.35
CA GLY A 134 -10.57 -38.08 1.03
C GLY A 134 -10.76 -38.93 2.27
N GLY A 135 -11.00 -40.21 2.05
CA GLY A 135 -11.11 -41.14 3.15
C GLY A 135 -11.82 -42.44 2.79
N THR A 136 -11.88 -43.28 3.80
CA THR A 136 -12.63 -44.54 3.82
C THR A 136 -13.64 -44.49 4.96
N GLU A 137 -14.39 -45.57 5.20
CA GLU A 137 -15.28 -45.67 6.37
C GLU A 137 -14.52 -45.54 7.72
N LYS A 138 -13.23 -45.90 7.72
CA LYS A 138 -12.39 -45.91 8.91
C LYS A 138 -11.42 -44.71 9.03
N LEU A 139 -11.13 -44.05 7.90
CA LEU A 139 -10.18 -42.93 7.88
C LEU A 139 -10.75 -41.81 7.02
N SER A 140 -10.75 -40.60 7.55
CA SER A 140 -11.02 -39.40 6.76
C SER A 140 -9.95 -38.36 6.99
N TYR A 141 -9.58 -37.65 5.95
CA TYR A 141 -8.55 -36.62 6.00
C TYR A 141 -8.90 -35.42 5.12
N VAL A 142 -8.45 -34.27 5.58
CA VAL A 142 -8.39 -33.01 4.82
C VAL A 142 -7.04 -32.40 5.08
N GLY A 143 -6.34 -32.01 4.04
CA GLY A 143 -5.12 -31.24 4.12
C GLY A 143 -5.20 -30.05 3.18
N SER A 144 -4.62 -28.92 3.56
CA SER A 144 -4.52 -27.77 2.68
C SER A 144 -3.29 -26.93 2.98
N ILE A 145 -2.80 -26.27 1.94
CA ILE A 145 -1.73 -25.27 2.01
C ILE A 145 -2.24 -24.06 1.24
N GLY A 146 -2.04 -22.89 1.82
CA GLY A 146 -2.33 -21.61 1.21
C GLY A 146 -1.12 -20.68 1.30
N TYR A 147 -0.91 -19.92 0.25
CA TYR A 147 0.06 -18.83 0.22
C TYR A 147 -0.58 -17.61 -0.40
N MET A 148 -0.50 -16.49 0.29
CA MET A 148 -0.98 -15.20 -0.17
C MET A 148 0.19 -14.21 -0.15
N LYS A 149 0.31 -13.46 -1.23
CA LYS A 149 1.25 -12.35 -1.36
C LYS A 149 0.51 -11.12 -1.81
N ASP A 150 0.72 -10.04 -1.08
CA ASP A 150 0.20 -8.72 -1.37
C ASP A 150 1.37 -7.74 -1.44
N SER A 151 1.57 -7.14 -2.61
CA SER A 151 2.66 -6.18 -2.81
C SER A 151 2.38 -4.80 -2.19
N GLY A 152 1.14 -4.55 -1.76
CA GLY A 152 0.69 -3.27 -1.23
C GLY A 152 0.80 -2.09 -2.19
N VAL A 153 -0.20 -1.21 -2.22
CA VAL A 153 -0.21 -0.01 -3.08
C VAL A 153 0.73 1.09 -2.57
N GLY A 154 1.04 1.12 -1.28
CA GLY A 154 2.05 2.02 -0.73
C GLY A 154 3.46 1.52 -1.04
N VAL A 155 4.34 2.40 -1.50
CA VAL A 155 5.76 2.06 -1.71
C VAL A 155 6.37 1.59 -0.39
N GLY A 156 7.07 0.44 -0.42
CA GLY A 156 7.67 -0.15 0.77
C GLY A 156 6.73 -1.00 1.61
N THR A 157 5.46 -1.15 1.23
CA THR A 157 4.52 -2.05 1.92
C THR A 157 4.41 -3.38 1.19
N ALA A 158 4.38 -4.47 1.95
CA ALA A 158 4.12 -5.81 1.45
C ALA A 158 3.57 -6.69 2.57
N PHE A 159 2.79 -7.67 2.23
CA PHE A 159 2.28 -8.66 3.16
C PHE A 159 2.32 -10.05 2.52
N ASP A 160 2.93 -11.00 3.22
CA ASP A 160 2.97 -12.39 2.83
C ASP A 160 2.35 -13.23 3.94
N ARG A 161 1.53 -14.20 3.57
CA ARG A 161 0.94 -15.14 4.50
C ARG A 161 1.01 -16.57 3.96
N PHE A 162 1.56 -17.45 4.76
CA PHE A 162 1.52 -18.88 4.55
C PHE A 162 0.60 -19.52 5.59
N ASN A 163 -0.23 -20.44 5.16
CA ASN A 163 -1.07 -21.23 6.06
C ASN A 163 -1.10 -22.70 5.62
N ALA A 164 -1.07 -23.58 6.60
CA ALA A 164 -1.23 -25.00 6.39
C ALA A 164 -2.24 -25.55 7.40
N ARG A 165 -3.09 -26.44 6.94
CA ARG A 165 -4.08 -27.12 7.78
C ARG A 165 -4.12 -28.60 7.49
N THR A 166 -4.22 -29.38 8.53
CA THR A 166 -4.44 -30.82 8.44
C THR A 166 -5.48 -31.29 9.45
N ASN A 167 -6.44 -32.04 8.99
CA ASN A 167 -7.46 -32.66 9.83
C ASN A 167 -7.57 -34.13 9.44
N VAL A 168 -7.34 -35.01 10.41
CA VAL A 168 -7.39 -36.46 10.24
C VAL A 168 -8.29 -37.04 11.32
N THR A 169 -9.19 -37.94 10.91
CA THR A 169 -10.01 -38.72 11.83
C THR A 169 -9.92 -40.17 11.46
N ALA A 170 -9.50 -41.01 12.39
CA ALA A 170 -9.34 -42.45 12.21
C ALA A 170 -10.16 -43.23 13.27
N LYS A 171 -11.03 -44.11 12.82
CA LYS A 171 -11.72 -45.09 13.66
C LYS A 171 -10.81 -46.31 13.82
N ILE A 172 -10.11 -46.40 14.95
CA ILE A 172 -9.16 -47.51 15.19
C ILE A 172 -9.90 -48.78 15.58
N ARG A 173 -10.96 -48.62 16.35
CA ARG A 173 -11.89 -49.68 16.75
C ARG A 173 -13.32 -49.13 16.79
N GLU A 174 -14.33 -49.96 16.94
CA GLU A 174 -15.72 -49.49 17.03
C GLU A 174 -15.95 -48.45 18.16
N ASN A 175 -15.21 -48.60 19.25
CA ASN A 175 -15.27 -47.73 20.43
C ASN A 175 -14.07 -46.79 20.56
N LEU A 176 -13.16 -46.73 19.56
CA LEU A 176 -11.95 -45.88 19.63
C LEU A 176 -11.76 -45.09 18.34
N THR A 177 -11.89 -43.77 18.46
CA THR A 177 -11.66 -42.83 17.38
C THR A 177 -10.51 -41.88 17.76
N PHE A 178 -9.52 -41.75 16.87
CA PHE A 178 -8.47 -40.76 16.94
C PHE A 178 -8.81 -39.58 16.04
N SER A 179 -8.64 -38.38 16.54
CA SER A 179 -8.79 -37.15 15.74
C SER A 179 -7.64 -36.20 16.00
N SER A 180 -7.04 -35.68 14.94
CA SER A 180 -5.98 -34.67 14.97
C SER A 180 -6.36 -33.50 14.11
N ASN A 181 -6.15 -32.30 14.59
CA ASN A 181 -6.35 -31.06 13.87
C ASN A 181 -5.14 -30.16 14.11
N ILE A 182 -4.43 -29.83 13.05
CA ILE A 182 -3.23 -28.99 13.08
C ILE A 182 -3.46 -27.82 12.13
N ASP A 183 -3.33 -26.63 12.66
CA ASP A 183 -3.38 -25.37 11.93
C ASP A 183 -2.08 -24.62 12.15
N TYR A 184 -1.51 -24.10 11.07
CA TYR A 184 -0.33 -23.26 11.08
C TYR A 184 -0.59 -22.01 10.20
N SER A 185 -0.24 -20.83 10.70
CA SER A 185 -0.30 -19.56 9.97
C SER A 185 0.77 -18.60 10.46
#